data_096fe31f6ac5a1a1046859b3ce9b8f8d
#
_entry.id   096fe31f6ac5a1a1046859b3ce9b8f8d
#
_cell.length_a   1.000
_cell.length_b   1.000
_cell.length_c   1.000
_cell.angle_alpha   90.00
_cell.angle_beta   90.00
_cell.angle_gamma   90.00
#
_symmetry.space_group_name_H-M   'P 1'
#
loop_
_entity.id
_entity.type
_entity.pdbx_description
1 polymer ?
#
loop_
_entity_poly.entity_id
_entity_poly.type
_entity_poly.pdbx_seq_one_letter_code
_entity_poly.pdbx_strand_id
1 'polypeptide(L)'
;MTDRILQSNPLHGNPFASRADVAKAALDIFNPLLPWFSESGARVSLSGAAAIFDLEGFARPLWGLAPLVAGGFDFDHWALYRRGLVAGMDPKHPDYWGDVADRNQRLVELAAIGLALRLVPEHVYEPLSTAEKAVVAAYLLKARDRDYVDNNWKFFRVLVDLGLEQCGIAFDRKGTSDYLDELEAFELEDGWYRDGPVRRMDHYIPFAMHFYGLIYARLQKGDDARAARFRARARRFALDIRHWYGPDGASLAFGRSQTYRFAAAGFWAALAYADVEALPWGEIKGYYLRHLRWWAEQPMTDRDGVLSIGYSYPNLFLSESYNSAGSPYWAMKAFLPLAIPEDHPFWTAEELPAPTFAEPVPLSQPGMVAMHTPGNVVVLS
;
A
#
# COMPACT_ATOMS: atom_id res chain seq x y z
N MET A 1 -16.56 -25.06 12.20
CA MET A 1 -15.44 -24.23 12.69
C MET A 1 -15.03 -23.21 11.63
N THR A 2 -14.90 -23.61 10.40
CA THR A 2 -14.55 -22.77 9.23
C THR A 2 -15.52 -21.59 9.05
N ASP A 3 -16.84 -21.84 9.12
CA ASP A 3 -17.86 -20.79 8.92
C ASP A 3 -17.78 -19.65 9.96
N ARG A 4 -17.44 -19.94 11.21
CA ARG A 4 -17.32 -18.91 12.25
C ARG A 4 -16.09 -18.00 12.03
N ILE A 5 -14.99 -18.55 11.51
CA ILE A 5 -13.78 -17.79 11.24
C ILE A 5 -13.96 -16.94 9.98
N LEU A 6 -14.66 -17.45 8.98
CA LEU A 6 -15.01 -16.68 7.80
C LEU A 6 -15.96 -15.51 8.14
N GLN A 7 -16.92 -15.72 9.05
CA GLN A 7 -17.83 -14.68 9.54
C GLN A 7 -17.12 -13.56 10.31
N SER A 8 -15.89 -13.76 10.81
CA SER A 8 -15.10 -12.68 11.40
C SER A 8 -14.37 -11.81 10.36
N ASN A 9 -14.26 -12.27 9.11
CA ASN A 9 -13.68 -11.44 8.05
C ASN A 9 -14.63 -10.28 7.71
N PRO A 10 -14.24 -9.01 7.99
CA PRO A 10 -15.12 -7.86 7.77
C PRO A 10 -15.47 -7.63 6.30
N LEU A 11 -14.76 -8.24 5.36
CA LEU A 11 -15.06 -8.17 3.93
C LEU A 11 -16.07 -9.24 3.46
N HIS A 12 -16.35 -10.26 4.30
CA HIS A 12 -17.23 -11.35 3.91
C HIS A 12 -18.62 -10.84 3.49
N GLY A 13 -19.08 -11.30 2.32
CA GLY A 13 -20.35 -10.87 1.76
C GLY A 13 -20.35 -9.49 1.08
N ASN A 14 -19.22 -8.79 1.03
CA ASN A 14 -19.10 -7.57 0.23
C ASN A 14 -19.03 -7.95 -1.25
N PRO A 15 -19.94 -7.44 -2.12
CA PRO A 15 -20.02 -7.84 -3.52
C PRO A 15 -18.85 -7.26 -4.35
N PHE A 16 -18.18 -6.23 -3.88
CA PHE A 16 -17.17 -5.49 -4.65
C PHE A 16 -17.61 -5.20 -6.08
N ALA A 17 -18.83 -4.67 -6.24
CA ALA A 17 -19.42 -4.34 -7.53
C ALA A 17 -19.30 -2.84 -7.86
N SER A 18 -19.15 -1.99 -6.84
CA SER A 18 -19.15 -0.53 -6.96
C SER A 18 -18.00 0.12 -6.19
N ARG A 19 -17.73 1.39 -6.50
CA ARG A 19 -16.82 2.24 -5.75
C ARG A 19 -17.22 2.37 -4.27
N ALA A 20 -18.54 2.42 -4.01
CA ALA A 20 -19.07 2.47 -2.65
C ALA A 20 -18.80 1.16 -1.86
N ASP A 21 -18.87 0.00 -2.50
CA ASP A 21 -18.50 -1.27 -1.86
C ASP A 21 -17.03 -1.30 -1.47
N VAL A 22 -16.16 -0.75 -2.32
CA VAL A 22 -14.72 -0.65 -2.03
C VAL A 22 -14.47 0.35 -0.90
N ALA A 23 -15.19 1.47 -0.85
CA ALA A 23 -15.09 2.44 0.24
C ALA A 23 -15.55 1.83 1.57
N LYS A 24 -16.67 1.11 1.56
CA LYS A 24 -17.14 0.35 2.74
C LYS A 24 -16.10 -0.65 3.21
N ALA A 25 -15.48 -1.39 2.31
CA ALA A 25 -14.44 -2.38 2.63
C ALA A 25 -13.23 -1.74 3.33
N ALA A 26 -12.80 -0.56 2.91
CA ALA A 26 -11.70 0.16 3.57
C ALA A 26 -12.02 0.49 5.04
N LEU A 27 -13.26 0.92 5.32
CA LEU A 27 -13.72 1.18 6.68
C LEU A 27 -13.91 -0.10 7.48
N ASP A 28 -14.46 -1.14 6.88
CA ASP A 28 -14.69 -2.45 7.53
C ASP A 28 -13.35 -3.09 7.98
N ILE A 29 -12.28 -2.94 7.21
CA ILE A 29 -10.93 -3.40 7.61
C ILE A 29 -10.33 -2.51 8.70
N PHE A 30 -10.62 -1.22 8.72
CA PHE A 30 -10.08 -0.30 9.70
C PHE A 30 -10.78 -0.40 11.05
N ASN A 31 -12.13 -0.48 11.08
CA ASN A 31 -12.93 -0.37 12.30
C ASN A 31 -12.53 -1.36 13.42
N PRO A 32 -12.14 -2.61 13.14
CA PRO A 32 -11.65 -3.54 14.16
C PRO A 32 -10.40 -3.07 14.91
N LEU A 33 -9.66 -2.09 14.38
CA LEU A 33 -8.49 -1.51 15.07
C LEU A 33 -8.85 -0.50 16.14
N LEU A 34 -10.04 0.11 16.10
CA LEU A 34 -10.41 1.21 16.99
C LEU A 34 -10.25 0.89 18.49
N PRO A 35 -10.62 -0.30 18.99
CA PRO A 35 -10.44 -0.65 20.40
C PRO A 35 -8.96 -0.78 20.84
N TRP A 36 -8.04 -0.88 19.88
CA TRP A 36 -6.62 -1.13 20.13
C TRP A 36 -5.78 0.16 20.12
N PHE A 37 -6.39 1.30 19.79
CA PHE A 37 -5.72 2.58 19.89
C PHE A 37 -5.46 2.97 21.35
N SER A 38 -4.25 3.48 21.63
CA SER A 38 -3.95 4.11 22.92
C SER A 38 -4.81 5.36 23.14
N GLU A 39 -4.90 5.82 24.38
CA GLU A 39 -5.67 7.02 24.74
C GLU A 39 -5.23 8.27 23.95
N SER A 40 -3.94 8.43 23.72
CA SER A 40 -3.40 9.49 22.86
C SER A 40 -3.70 9.30 21.38
N GLY A 41 -4.03 8.09 20.95
CA GLY A 41 -4.19 7.70 19.56
C GLY A 41 -2.87 7.38 18.82
N ALA A 42 -1.71 7.45 19.48
CA ALA A 42 -0.42 7.30 18.81
C ALA A 42 -0.02 5.84 18.52
N ARG A 43 -0.63 4.89 19.21
CA ARG A 43 -0.27 3.47 19.13
C ARG A 43 -1.49 2.60 18.89
N VAL A 44 -1.31 1.53 18.14
CA VAL A 44 -2.30 0.45 17.94
C VAL A 44 -1.68 -0.85 18.42
N SER A 45 -1.96 -1.22 19.67
CA SER A 45 -1.25 -2.29 20.38
C SER A 45 -1.92 -3.64 20.18
N LEU A 46 -1.67 -4.29 19.05
CA LEU A 46 -2.24 -5.59 18.68
C LEU A 46 -1.53 -6.80 19.33
N SER A 47 -0.30 -6.65 19.82
CA SER A 47 0.50 -7.78 20.30
C SER A 47 1.19 -7.58 21.64
N GLY A 48 1.04 -6.40 22.26
CA GLY A 48 1.78 -6.03 23.47
C GLY A 48 3.31 -5.94 23.29
N ALA A 49 3.77 -5.90 22.02
CA ALA A 49 5.17 -5.81 21.66
C ALA A 49 5.70 -4.35 21.73
N ALA A 50 6.93 -4.12 21.26
CA ALA A 50 7.56 -2.81 21.31
C ALA A 50 6.82 -1.73 20.50
N ALA A 51 6.89 -0.47 20.94
CA ALA A 51 6.23 0.71 20.35
C ALA A 51 6.39 0.88 18.83
N ILE A 52 7.48 0.39 18.25
CA ILE A 52 7.72 0.44 16.80
C ILE A 52 6.69 -0.40 16.01
N PHE A 53 6.21 -1.48 16.58
CA PHE A 53 5.21 -2.35 15.96
C PHE A 53 3.80 -1.77 16.09
N ASP A 54 3.55 -1.00 17.16
CA ASP A 54 2.30 -0.28 17.35
C ASP A 54 2.13 0.86 16.33
N LEU A 55 3.24 1.42 15.82
CA LEU A 55 3.24 2.40 14.72
C LEU A 55 2.73 1.79 13.40
N GLU A 56 2.97 0.51 13.13
CA GLU A 56 2.45 -0.14 11.92
C GLU A 56 0.92 -0.10 11.87
N GLY A 57 0.28 -0.44 13.00
CA GLY A 57 -1.18 -0.39 13.12
C GLY A 57 -1.76 1.02 13.01
N PHE A 58 -1.01 2.05 13.43
CA PHE A 58 -1.40 3.45 13.27
C PHE A 58 -1.24 3.94 11.82
N ALA A 59 -0.07 3.71 11.22
CA ALA A 59 0.29 4.36 9.95
C ALA A 59 -0.29 3.63 8.73
N ARG A 60 -0.24 2.30 8.69
CA ARG A 60 -0.60 1.52 7.49
C ARG A 60 -2.04 1.68 7.03
N PRO A 61 -3.05 1.84 7.90
CA PRO A 61 -4.40 2.15 7.44
C PRO A 61 -4.51 3.42 6.60
N LEU A 62 -3.61 4.39 6.79
CA LEU A 62 -3.60 5.63 6.01
C LEU A 62 -3.39 5.42 4.50
N TRP A 63 -2.79 4.29 4.08
CA TRP A 63 -2.70 3.92 2.67
C TRP A 63 -4.07 3.80 1.98
N GLY A 64 -5.12 3.50 2.74
CA GLY A 64 -6.50 3.42 2.23
C GLY A 64 -7.38 4.56 2.71
N LEU A 65 -7.23 5.00 3.97
CA LEU A 65 -8.07 6.06 4.55
C LEU A 65 -7.83 7.43 3.93
N ALA A 66 -6.59 7.78 3.61
CA ALA A 66 -6.32 9.05 2.93
C ALA A 66 -6.88 9.07 1.49
N PRO A 67 -6.71 8.03 0.65
CA PRO A 67 -7.43 7.93 -0.62
C PRO A 67 -8.94 7.93 -0.51
N LEU A 68 -9.51 7.27 0.49
CA LEU A 68 -10.95 7.26 0.77
C LEU A 68 -11.49 8.69 0.87
N VAL A 69 -10.87 9.49 1.75
CA VAL A 69 -11.34 10.86 2.02
C VAL A 69 -11.00 11.81 0.87
N ALA A 70 -9.85 11.68 0.25
CA ALA A 70 -9.51 12.43 -0.96
C ALA A 70 -10.51 12.18 -2.11
N GLY A 71 -11.16 11.03 -2.11
CA GLY A 71 -12.23 10.67 -3.03
C GLY A 71 -13.63 11.11 -2.63
N GLY A 72 -13.77 11.85 -1.53
CA GLY A 72 -15.03 12.44 -1.09
C GLY A 72 -15.89 11.56 -0.17
N PHE A 73 -15.33 10.49 0.39
CA PHE A 73 -16.01 9.70 1.42
C PHE A 73 -15.68 10.22 2.82
N ASP A 74 -16.61 10.05 3.77
CA ASP A 74 -16.43 10.47 5.15
C ASP A 74 -15.54 9.52 5.95
N PHE A 75 -14.81 10.10 6.93
CA PHE A 75 -14.07 9.36 7.94
C PHE A 75 -14.03 10.13 9.25
N ASP A 76 -14.67 9.58 10.29
CA ASP A 76 -14.95 10.29 11.53
C ASP A 76 -13.77 10.37 12.52
N HIS A 77 -12.68 9.65 12.28
CA HIS A 77 -11.61 9.49 13.26
C HIS A 77 -10.37 10.37 13.02
N TRP A 78 -10.45 11.44 12.21
CA TRP A 78 -9.33 12.34 11.98
C TRP A 78 -8.83 13.04 13.26
N ALA A 79 -9.72 13.32 14.22
CA ALA A 79 -9.32 13.87 15.50
C ALA A 79 -8.41 12.91 16.29
N LEU A 80 -8.70 11.59 16.25
CA LEU A 80 -7.84 10.54 16.82
C LEU A 80 -6.47 10.52 16.13
N TYR A 81 -6.44 10.52 14.80
CA TYR A 81 -5.20 10.52 14.01
C TYR A 81 -4.35 11.77 14.27
N ARG A 82 -4.94 12.96 14.36
CA ARG A 82 -4.20 14.21 14.69
C ARG A 82 -3.53 14.12 16.06
N ARG A 83 -4.29 13.72 17.10
CA ARG A 83 -3.72 13.55 18.44
C ARG A 83 -2.58 12.51 18.42
N GLY A 84 -2.82 11.37 17.78
CA GLY A 84 -1.83 10.30 17.68
C GLY A 84 -0.57 10.72 16.93
N LEU A 85 -0.71 11.47 15.84
CA LEU A 85 0.42 12.00 15.06
C LEU A 85 1.31 12.90 15.92
N VAL A 86 0.72 13.86 16.64
CA VAL A 86 1.46 14.78 17.50
C VAL A 86 2.09 14.03 18.67
N ALA A 87 1.35 13.20 19.39
CA ALA A 87 1.83 12.43 20.52
C ALA A 87 2.98 11.47 20.13
N GLY A 88 2.83 10.79 18.99
CA GLY A 88 3.85 9.87 18.49
C GLY A 88 5.14 10.55 18.04
N MET A 89 5.08 11.79 17.61
CA MET A 89 6.23 12.56 17.13
C MET A 89 6.84 13.50 18.19
N ASP A 90 6.17 13.75 19.32
CA ASP A 90 6.70 14.59 20.40
C ASP A 90 7.62 13.77 21.31
N PRO A 91 8.93 14.07 21.40
CA PRO A 91 9.87 13.34 22.25
C PRO A 91 9.57 13.47 23.75
N LYS A 92 8.69 14.39 24.15
CA LYS A 92 8.27 14.57 25.54
C LYS A 92 7.02 13.77 25.91
N HIS A 93 6.31 13.21 24.92
CA HIS A 93 5.09 12.47 25.15
C HIS A 93 5.38 11.01 25.52
N PRO A 94 4.64 10.40 26.49
CA PRO A 94 4.84 8.98 26.86
C PRO A 94 4.68 8.00 25.69
N ASP A 95 3.82 8.30 24.72
CA ASP A 95 3.59 7.46 23.54
C ASP A 95 4.50 7.83 22.36
N TYR A 96 5.60 8.56 22.62
CA TYR A 96 6.58 8.87 21.58
C TYR A 96 7.03 7.61 20.84
N TRP A 97 7.02 7.66 19.52
CA TRP A 97 7.43 6.52 18.67
C TRP A 97 8.93 6.21 18.78
N GLY A 98 9.71 7.09 19.41
CA GLY A 98 11.15 6.99 19.55
C GLY A 98 11.89 7.66 18.39
N ASP A 99 13.20 7.83 18.59
CA ASP A 99 14.07 8.46 17.61
C ASP A 99 14.21 7.63 16.33
N VAL A 100 14.25 8.32 15.21
CA VAL A 100 14.46 7.70 13.90
C VAL A 100 15.96 7.49 13.71
N ALA A 101 16.35 6.26 13.35
CA ALA A 101 17.72 5.88 13.01
C ALA A 101 17.82 5.42 11.55
N ASP A 102 19.05 5.22 11.07
CA ASP A 102 19.30 4.69 9.74
C ASP A 102 18.70 3.29 9.60
N ARG A 103 18.07 3.01 8.44
CA ARG A 103 17.47 1.73 8.09
C ARG A 103 16.47 1.20 9.12
N ASN A 104 15.82 2.12 9.83
CA ASN A 104 14.89 1.81 10.90
C ASN A 104 13.45 1.62 10.34
N GLN A 105 12.67 0.70 10.94
CA GLN A 105 11.29 0.42 10.53
C GLN A 105 10.39 1.66 10.55
N ARG A 106 10.65 2.65 11.42
CA ARG A 106 9.88 3.92 11.44
C ARG A 106 9.90 4.64 10.10
N LEU A 107 11.02 4.58 9.37
CA LEU A 107 11.14 5.18 8.04
C LEU A 107 10.13 4.62 7.04
N VAL A 108 9.79 3.34 7.19
CA VAL A 108 8.79 2.66 6.35
C VAL A 108 7.40 3.23 6.59
N GLU A 109 7.06 3.37 7.88
CA GLU A 109 5.71 3.77 8.29
C GLU A 109 5.41 5.25 7.98
N LEU A 110 6.44 6.10 7.98
CA LEU A 110 6.28 7.53 7.65
C LEU A 110 5.84 7.77 6.20
N ALA A 111 6.01 6.81 5.31
CA ALA A 111 5.54 6.92 3.92
C ALA A 111 4.01 7.03 3.83
N ALA A 112 3.27 6.26 4.62
CA ALA A 112 1.81 6.35 4.69
C ALA A 112 1.35 7.70 5.25
N ILE A 113 2.05 8.20 6.26
CA ILE A 113 1.84 9.54 6.83
C ILE A 113 2.12 10.62 5.77
N GLY A 114 3.25 10.48 5.03
CA GLY A 114 3.59 11.39 3.93
C GLY A 114 2.50 11.43 2.85
N LEU A 115 1.95 10.27 2.48
CA LEU A 115 0.82 10.20 1.55
C LEU A 115 -0.43 10.90 2.11
N ALA A 116 -0.77 10.69 3.38
CA ALA A 116 -1.92 11.35 4.01
C ALA A 116 -1.75 12.87 4.07
N LEU A 117 -0.55 13.37 4.42
CA LEU A 117 -0.22 14.79 4.36
C LEU A 117 -0.33 15.36 2.94
N ARG A 118 -0.05 14.54 1.92
CA ARG A 118 -0.14 14.96 0.52
C ARG A 118 -1.57 15.01 -0.01
N LEU A 119 -2.41 14.04 0.37
CA LEU A 119 -3.75 13.86 -0.18
C LEU A 119 -4.83 14.64 0.58
N VAL A 120 -4.72 14.71 1.91
CA VAL A 120 -5.77 15.24 2.81
C VAL A 120 -5.17 16.14 3.92
N PRO A 121 -4.32 17.14 3.58
CA PRO A 121 -3.67 18.01 4.56
C PRO A 121 -4.68 18.75 5.44
N GLU A 122 -5.85 19.11 4.91
CA GLU A 122 -6.96 19.77 5.60
C GLU A 122 -7.53 18.94 6.77
N HIS A 123 -7.36 17.62 6.73
CA HIS A 123 -7.79 16.73 7.81
C HIS A 123 -6.66 16.37 8.78
N VAL A 124 -5.42 16.26 8.32
CA VAL A 124 -4.30 15.71 9.10
C VAL A 124 -3.39 16.79 9.66
N TYR A 125 -3.10 17.86 8.90
CA TYR A 125 -2.05 18.83 9.22
C TYR A 125 -2.57 20.25 9.46
N GLU A 126 -3.44 20.76 8.60
CA GLU A 126 -3.90 22.15 8.67
C GLU A 126 -4.60 22.51 9.97
N PRO A 127 -5.40 21.60 10.60
CA PRO A 127 -6.06 21.88 11.87
C PRO A 127 -5.12 21.91 13.09
N LEU A 128 -3.85 21.49 12.94
CA LEU A 128 -2.86 21.51 14.01
C LEU A 128 -2.46 22.95 14.37
N SER A 129 -2.20 23.21 15.64
CA SER A 129 -1.61 24.45 16.11
C SER A 129 -0.18 24.63 15.55
N THR A 130 0.34 25.86 15.60
CA THR A 130 1.72 26.16 15.18
C THR A 130 2.76 25.31 15.90
N ALA A 131 2.57 25.06 17.21
CA ALA A 131 3.47 24.23 18.01
C ALA A 131 3.43 22.76 17.57
N GLU A 132 2.24 22.21 17.34
CA GLU A 132 2.06 20.83 16.86
C GLU A 132 2.61 20.64 15.45
N LYS A 133 2.39 21.60 14.56
CA LYS A 133 2.99 21.62 13.20
C LYS A 133 4.51 21.58 13.27
N ALA A 134 5.13 22.32 14.21
CA ALA A 134 6.57 22.31 14.40
C ALA A 134 7.09 20.93 14.87
N VAL A 135 6.35 20.24 15.76
CA VAL A 135 6.68 18.88 16.21
C VAL A 135 6.66 17.91 15.03
N VAL A 136 5.60 17.90 14.24
CA VAL A 136 5.45 17.02 13.06
C VAL A 136 6.56 17.30 12.04
N ALA A 137 6.79 18.58 11.71
CA ALA A 137 7.83 18.98 10.77
C ALA A 137 9.24 18.53 11.23
N ALA A 138 9.56 18.75 12.49
CA ALA A 138 10.87 18.39 13.05
C ALA A 138 11.13 16.87 12.99
N TYR A 139 10.11 16.05 13.28
CA TYR A 139 10.24 14.59 13.23
C TYR A 139 10.43 14.09 11.79
N LEU A 140 9.62 14.59 10.85
CA LEU A 140 9.71 14.19 9.45
C LEU A 140 11.02 14.64 8.79
N LEU A 141 11.49 15.86 9.07
CA LEU A 141 12.79 16.35 8.59
C LEU A 141 13.94 15.51 9.13
N LYS A 142 13.91 15.14 10.42
CA LYS A 142 14.91 14.25 11.03
C LYS A 142 14.91 12.87 10.37
N ALA A 143 13.74 12.35 10.00
CA ALA A 143 13.60 11.05 9.33
C ALA A 143 14.17 11.07 7.92
N ARG A 144 13.91 12.13 7.15
CA ARG A 144 14.43 12.23 5.78
C ARG A 144 15.94 12.31 5.67
N ASP A 145 16.64 12.71 6.74
CA ASP A 145 18.09 12.80 6.79
C ASP A 145 18.78 11.48 7.19
N ARG A 146 18.00 10.37 7.26
CA ARG A 146 18.52 9.04 7.55
C ARG A 146 18.81 8.24 6.29
N ASP A 147 19.67 7.23 6.42
CA ASP A 147 19.91 6.26 5.36
C ASP A 147 18.74 5.31 5.26
N TYR A 148 18.21 5.14 4.04
CA TYR A 148 17.21 4.14 3.71
C TYR A 148 17.90 2.89 3.13
N VAL A 149 17.27 1.73 3.28
CA VAL A 149 17.77 0.50 2.66
C VAL A 149 17.79 0.68 1.14
N ASP A 150 18.86 0.20 0.51
CA ASP A 150 19.08 0.34 -0.93
C ASP A 150 18.16 -0.58 -1.75
N ASN A 151 16.86 -0.27 -1.72
CA ASN A 151 15.78 -0.96 -2.43
C ASN A 151 14.54 -0.05 -2.52
N ASN A 152 13.33 -0.61 -2.59
CA ASN A 152 12.07 0.14 -2.58
C ASN A 152 11.91 1.12 -1.40
N TRP A 153 12.69 0.98 -0.31
CA TRP A 153 12.61 1.89 0.84
C TRP A 153 12.94 3.34 0.49
N LYS A 154 13.73 3.59 -0.55
CA LYS A 154 14.02 4.95 -1.01
C LYS A 154 12.75 5.71 -1.41
N PHE A 155 11.72 5.02 -1.89
CA PHE A 155 10.40 5.63 -2.13
C PHE A 155 9.73 6.16 -0.86
N PHE A 156 10.03 5.60 0.32
CA PHE A 156 9.42 6.09 1.55
C PHE A 156 9.85 7.52 1.86
N ARG A 157 11.13 7.86 1.64
CA ARG A 157 11.59 9.25 1.71
C ARG A 157 10.90 10.12 0.67
N VAL A 158 10.80 9.66 -0.58
CA VAL A 158 10.13 10.41 -1.66
C VAL A 158 8.68 10.74 -1.28
N LEU A 159 7.96 9.80 -0.67
CA LEU A 159 6.57 10.02 -0.24
C LEU A 159 6.48 10.99 0.96
N VAL A 160 7.41 10.92 1.90
CA VAL A 160 7.53 11.93 2.98
C VAL A 160 7.79 13.31 2.40
N ASP A 161 8.69 13.43 1.42
CA ASP A 161 9.02 14.69 0.76
C ASP A 161 7.82 15.30 0.00
N LEU A 162 6.98 14.46 -0.63
CA LEU A 162 5.70 14.91 -1.24
C LEU A 162 4.73 15.47 -0.19
N GLY A 163 4.68 14.85 0.99
CA GLY A 163 3.87 15.36 2.12
C GLY A 163 4.41 16.67 2.67
N LEU A 164 5.73 16.79 2.88
CA LEU A 164 6.39 18.02 3.32
C LEU A 164 6.16 19.17 2.33
N GLU A 165 6.29 18.89 1.03
CA GLU A 165 5.99 19.86 -0.04
C GLU A 165 4.57 20.39 0.05
N GLN A 166 3.59 19.52 0.23
CA GLN A 166 2.18 19.90 0.33
C GLN A 166 1.91 20.78 1.55
N CYS A 167 2.57 20.49 2.67
CA CYS A 167 2.46 21.25 3.92
C CYS A 167 3.29 22.55 3.93
N GLY A 168 4.00 22.87 2.86
CA GLY A 168 4.85 24.07 2.77
C GLY A 168 6.12 24.00 3.65
N ILE A 169 6.55 22.81 4.03
CA ILE A 169 7.75 22.60 4.84
C ILE A 169 8.95 22.52 3.91
N ALA A 170 9.91 23.42 4.11
CA ALA A 170 11.12 23.51 3.28
C ALA A 170 12.08 22.33 3.55
N PHE A 171 12.63 21.75 2.48
CA PHE A 171 13.66 20.71 2.53
C PHE A 171 14.55 20.75 1.28
N ASP A 172 15.70 20.07 1.33
CA ASP A 172 16.59 19.95 0.17
C ASP A 172 16.06 18.92 -0.83
N ARG A 173 15.66 19.38 -2.03
CA ARG A 173 15.11 18.53 -3.10
C ARG A 173 16.15 17.66 -3.80
N LYS A 174 17.45 18.01 -3.69
CA LYS A 174 18.50 17.24 -4.35
C LYS A 174 18.51 15.79 -3.89
N GLY A 175 18.43 15.55 -2.58
CA GLY A 175 18.41 14.19 -2.05
C GLY A 175 17.19 13.36 -2.46
N THR A 176 16.05 14.00 -2.79
CA THR A 176 14.89 13.30 -3.39
C THR A 176 15.20 12.86 -4.82
N SER A 177 15.81 13.74 -5.62
CA SER A 177 16.20 13.41 -7.00
C SER A 177 17.25 12.31 -7.03
N ASP A 178 18.26 12.36 -6.14
CA ASP A 178 19.29 11.32 -6.07
C ASP A 178 18.67 9.94 -5.78
N TYR A 179 17.74 9.85 -4.83
CA TYR A 179 17.04 8.59 -4.53
C TYR A 179 16.16 8.09 -5.68
N LEU A 180 15.52 8.99 -6.41
CA LEU A 180 14.76 8.61 -7.60
C LEU A 180 15.67 8.09 -8.71
N ASP A 181 16.85 8.67 -8.92
CA ASP A 181 17.84 8.19 -9.88
C ASP A 181 18.35 6.78 -9.51
N GLU A 182 18.61 6.54 -8.22
CA GLU A 182 19.01 5.23 -7.71
C GLU A 182 17.90 4.17 -7.85
N LEU A 183 16.63 4.56 -7.65
CA LEU A 183 15.47 3.69 -7.89
C LEU A 183 15.32 3.34 -9.37
N GLU A 184 15.56 4.29 -10.27
CA GLU A 184 15.52 4.03 -11.70
C GLU A 184 16.64 3.08 -12.14
N ALA A 185 17.80 3.06 -11.47
CA ALA A 185 18.88 2.12 -11.73
C ALA A 185 18.53 0.65 -11.39
N PHE A 186 17.43 0.39 -10.73
CA PHE A 186 16.91 -0.97 -10.49
C PHE A 186 16.04 -1.48 -11.65
N GLU A 187 15.76 -0.66 -12.66
CA GLU A 187 15.02 -1.09 -13.85
C GLU A 187 15.72 -2.23 -14.57
N LEU A 188 14.92 -3.15 -15.03
CA LEU A 188 15.26 -4.21 -15.96
C LEU A 188 14.47 -4.00 -17.26
N GLU A 189 14.66 -4.88 -18.24
CA GLU A 189 13.83 -4.88 -19.44
C GLU A 189 12.38 -5.23 -19.15
N ASP A 190 11.49 -4.96 -20.10
CA ASP A 190 10.06 -5.29 -20.06
C ASP A 190 9.27 -4.62 -18.89
N GLY A 191 9.79 -3.52 -18.38
CA GLY A 191 9.17 -2.79 -17.27
C GLY A 191 9.37 -3.44 -15.90
N TRP A 192 10.13 -4.50 -15.82
CA TRP A 192 10.49 -5.11 -14.55
C TRP A 192 11.53 -4.29 -13.80
N TYR A 193 11.53 -4.47 -12.48
CA TYR A 193 12.56 -3.99 -11.57
C TYR A 193 13.14 -5.16 -10.78
N ARG A 194 14.36 -4.99 -10.30
CA ARG A 194 14.85 -5.72 -9.14
C ARG A 194 14.59 -4.90 -7.88
N ASP A 195 14.37 -5.54 -6.74
CA ASP A 195 14.19 -4.83 -5.48
C ASP A 195 15.51 -4.75 -4.71
N GLY A 196 16.34 -3.79 -5.12
CA GLY A 196 17.67 -3.56 -4.57
C GLY A 196 18.82 -4.19 -5.39
N PRO A 197 20.04 -4.27 -4.84
CA PRO A 197 21.21 -4.75 -5.57
C PRO A 197 21.13 -6.23 -5.94
N VAL A 198 20.35 -7.03 -5.20
CA VAL A 198 20.10 -8.44 -5.50
C VAL A 198 18.92 -8.58 -6.44
N ARG A 199 18.99 -9.51 -7.41
CA ARG A 199 17.90 -9.77 -8.36
C ARG A 199 16.73 -10.46 -7.66
N ARG A 200 15.91 -9.70 -6.95
CA ARG A 200 14.67 -10.16 -6.31
C ARG A 200 13.48 -9.63 -7.11
N MET A 201 12.62 -10.56 -7.54
CA MET A 201 11.40 -10.28 -8.29
C MET A 201 10.26 -11.08 -7.68
N ASP A 202 9.61 -10.48 -6.70
CA ASP A 202 8.43 -10.99 -6.03
C ASP A 202 7.33 -9.90 -6.01
N HIS A 203 6.31 -10.03 -5.19
CA HIS A 203 5.23 -9.06 -5.11
C HIS A 203 5.68 -7.64 -4.71
N TYR A 204 6.92 -7.42 -4.23
CA TYR A 204 7.45 -6.07 -4.03
C TYR A 204 7.63 -5.29 -5.33
N ILE A 205 7.70 -5.97 -6.48
CA ILE A 205 7.76 -5.25 -7.76
C ILE A 205 6.41 -4.58 -8.05
N PRO A 206 5.25 -5.28 -8.08
CA PRO A 206 3.97 -4.63 -8.31
C PRO A 206 3.51 -3.74 -7.16
N PHE A 207 3.53 -4.20 -5.89
CA PHE A 207 2.93 -3.43 -4.79
C PHE A 207 3.86 -2.40 -4.13
N ALA A 208 5.15 -2.36 -4.51
CA ALA A 208 6.09 -1.35 -4.01
C ALA A 208 6.72 -0.57 -5.16
N MET A 209 7.63 -1.16 -5.97
CA MET A 209 8.36 -0.40 -7.00
C MET A 209 7.41 0.34 -7.94
N HIS A 210 6.45 -0.35 -8.57
CA HIS A 210 5.47 0.28 -9.44
C HIS A 210 4.45 1.11 -8.69
N PHE A 211 3.96 0.62 -7.55
CA PHE A 211 2.95 1.31 -6.75
C PHE A 211 3.43 2.71 -6.34
N TYR A 212 4.61 2.82 -5.74
CA TYR A 212 5.15 4.11 -5.31
C TYR A 212 5.60 4.98 -6.49
N GLY A 213 6.18 4.37 -7.52
CA GLY A 213 6.56 5.08 -8.74
C GLY A 213 5.36 5.72 -9.44
N LEU A 214 4.21 5.05 -9.49
CA LEU A 214 2.97 5.59 -10.05
C LEU A 214 2.34 6.67 -9.16
N ILE A 215 2.38 6.53 -7.83
CA ILE A 215 1.98 7.60 -6.90
C ILE A 215 2.84 8.84 -7.13
N TYR A 216 4.17 8.68 -7.20
CA TYR A 216 5.08 9.78 -7.52
C TYR A 216 4.74 10.41 -8.86
N ALA A 217 4.56 9.60 -9.91
CA ALA A 217 4.22 10.09 -11.24
C ALA A 217 2.91 10.90 -11.31
N ARG A 218 1.95 10.62 -10.43
CA ARG A 218 0.70 11.38 -10.31
C ARG A 218 0.86 12.66 -9.52
N LEU A 219 1.65 12.65 -8.44
CA LEU A 219 1.69 13.71 -7.44
C LEU A 219 2.84 14.71 -7.61
N GLN A 220 3.89 14.34 -8.36
CA GLN A 220 5.05 15.20 -8.60
C GLN A 220 4.68 16.48 -9.35
N LYS A 221 5.53 17.50 -9.21
CA LYS A 221 5.43 18.77 -9.95
C LYS A 221 6.78 19.07 -10.59
N GLY A 222 6.80 19.16 -11.93
CA GLY A 222 7.97 19.58 -12.69
C GLY A 222 8.99 18.47 -13.02
N ASP A 223 8.66 17.17 -12.76
CA ASP A 223 9.47 16.02 -13.19
C ASP A 223 8.69 15.11 -14.16
N ASP A 224 8.12 15.73 -15.19
CA ASP A 224 7.23 15.06 -16.14
C ASP A 224 7.93 13.94 -16.92
N ALA A 225 9.23 14.12 -17.21
CA ALA A 225 10.02 13.11 -17.92
C ALA A 225 10.14 11.81 -17.13
N ARG A 226 10.40 11.88 -15.82
CA ARG A 226 10.47 10.71 -14.95
C ARG A 226 9.09 10.09 -14.76
N ALA A 227 8.07 10.93 -14.54
CA ALA A 227 6.69 10.49 -14.45
C ALA A 227 6.26 9.70 -15.69
N ALA A 228 6.64 10.15 -16.88
CA ALA A 228 6.37 9.45 -18.14
C ALA A 228 7.09 8.08 -18.21
N ARG A 229 8.36 8.00 -17.75
CA ARG A 229 9.10 6.73 -17.67
C ARG A 229 8.42 5.74 -16.73
N PHE A 230 8.04 6.14 -15.50
CA PHE A 230 7.33 5.26 -14.57
C PHE A 230 6.02 4.73 -15.15
N ARG A 231 5.23 5.59 -15.81
CA ARG A 231 3.99 5.16 -16.49
C ARG A 231 4.26 4.19 -17.64
N ALA A 232 5.30 4.44 -18.46
CA ALA A 232 5.64 3.58 -19.57
C ALA A 232 6.09 2.17 -19.11
N ARG A 233 6.92 2.11 -18.06
CA ARG A 233 7.36 0.85 -17.44
C ARG A 233 6.18 0.06 -16.88
N ALA A 234 5.27 0.74 -16.17
CA ALA A 234 4.07 0.10 -15.62
C ALA A 234 3.15 -0.47 -16.71
N ARG A 235 3.00 0.23 -17.87
CA ARG A 235 2.26 -0.31 -19.03
C ARG A 235 2.86 -1.62 -19.52
N ARG A 236 4.17 -1.68 -19.65
CA ARG A 236 4.84 -2.89 -20.12
C ARG A 236 4.75 -4.02 -19.10
N PHE A 237 5.03 -3.71 -17.84
CA PHE A 237 4.96 -4.68 -16.74
C PHE A 237 3.56 -5.30 -16.55
N ALA A 238 2.49 -4.55 -16.81
CA ALA A 238 1.12 -5.05 -16.70
C ALA A 238 0.85 -6.27 -17.60
N LEU A 239 1.53 -6.35 -18.76
CA LEU A 239 1.39 -7.47 -19.70
C LEU A 239 1.96 -8.78 -19.15
N ASP A 240 2.92 -8.71 -18.25
CA ASP A 240 3.55 -9.87 -17.62
C ASP A 240 2.89 -10.23 -16.29
N ILE A 241 2.67 -9.24 -15.42
CA ILE A 241 2.18 -9.51 -14.06
C ILE A 241 0.74 -10.04 -14.03
N ARG A 242 -0.07 -9.76 -15.05
CA ARG A 242 -1.42 -10.33 -15.17
C ARG A 242 -1.41 -11.87 -15.16
N HIS A 243 -0.31 -12.48 -15.57
CA HIS A 243 -0.14 -13.94 -15.56
C HIS A 243 0.14 -14.51 -14.16
N TRP A 244 0.25 -13.66 -13.14
CA TRP A 244 0.31 -14.08 -11.74
C TRP A 244 -1.07 -14.15 -11.08
N TYR A 245 -2.15 -13.92 -11.83
CA TYR A 245 -3.52 -13.95 -11.31
C TYR A 245 -4.33 -15.06 -11.95
N GLY A 246 -4.98 -15.87 -11.11
CA GLY A 246 -5.93 -16.88 -11.53
C GLY A 246 -7.26 -16.27 -11.98
N PRO A 247 -8.08 -17.04 -12.71
CA PRO A 247 -9.38 -16.57 -13.17
C PRO A 247 -10.37 -16.30 -12.02
N ASP A 248 -10.15 -16.90 -10.85
CA ASP A 248 -10.89 -16.68 -9.61
C ASP A 248 -10.48 -15.40 -8.85
N GLY A 249 -9.37 -14.79 -9.25
CA GLY A 249 -8.80 -13.60 -8.60
C GLY A 249 -7.67 -13.89 -7.61
N ALA A 250 -7.36 -15.16 -7.32
CA ALA A 250 -6.19 -15.49 -6.52
C ALA A 250 -4.91 -14.98 -7.21
N SER A 251 -3.98 -14.40 -6.47
CA SER A 251 -2.65 -14.12 -6.98
C SER A 251 -1.69 -15.26 -6.65
N LEU A 252 -0.61 -15.38 -7.44
CA LEU A 252 0.46 -16.33 -7.16
C LEU A 252 1.01 -16.11 -5.76
N ALA A 253 0.96 -17.14 -4.90
CA ALA A 253 1.53 -17.11 -3.56
C ALA A 253 3.05 -17.35 -3.65
N PHE A 254 3.81 -16.31 -3.98
CA PHE A 254 5.23 -16.37 -4.28
C PHE A 254 6.02 -15.25 -3.60
N GLY A 255 7.20 -15.59 -3.08
CA GLY A 255 8.12 -14.64 -2.49
C GLY A 255 7.79 -14.30 -1.04
N ARG A 256 8.37 -13.22 -0.56
CA ARG A 256 8.29 -12.76 0.85
C ARG A 256 7.01 -11.95 1.11
N SER A 257 6.71 -11.77 2.40
CA SER A 257 5.64 -10.89 2.90
C SER A 257 4.24 -11.27 2.41
N GLN A 258 3.96 -12.56 2.30
CA GLN A 258 2.66 -13.08 1.88
C GLN A 258 1.52 -12.61 2.80
N THR A 259 1.84 -12.23 4.04
CA THR A 259 0.90 -11.65 5.00
C THR A 259 0.31 -10.31 4.56
N TYR A 260 0.88 -9.64 3.52
CA TYR A 260 0.33 -8.40 2.98
C TYR A 260 -0.87 -8.61 2.04
N ARG A 261 -1.14 -9.86 1.67
CA ARG A 261 -2.38 -10.33 1.01
C ARG A 261 -2.80 -9.49 -0.19
N PHE A 262 -3.99 -8.87 -0.08
CA PHE A 262 -4.54 -8.04 -1.15
C PHE A 262 -3.81 -6.71 -1.40
N ALA A 263 -2.67 -6.42 -0.71
CA ALA A 263 -1.72 -5.43 -1.19
C ALA A 263 -1.27 -5.72 -2.64
N ALA A 264 -1.34 -6.96 -3.09
CA ALA A 264 -1.09 -7.35 -4.48
C ALA A 264 -2.00 -6.60 -5.47
N ALA A 265 -3.25 -6.27 -5.10
CA ALA A 265 -4.14 -5.42 -5.90
C ALA A 265 -3.63 -3.97 -6.03
N GLY A 266 -2.67 -3.57 -5.20
CA GLY A 266 -2.12 -2.20 -5.20
C GLY A 266 -1.55 -1.78 -6.54
N PHE A 267 -1.00 -2.69 -7.35
CA PHE A 267 -0.53 -2.36 -8.69
C PHE A 267 -1.67 -1.91 -9.61
N TRP A 268 -2.76 -2.68 -9.67
CA TRP A 268 -3.94 -2.34 -10.46
C TRP A 268 -4.59 -1.05 -9.98
N ALA A 269 -4.62 -0.87 -8.65
CA ALA A 269 -5.04 0.35 -7.98
C ALA A 269 -4.20 1.57 -8.40
N ALA A 270 -2.88 1.41 -8.45
CA ALA A 270 -1.96 2.48 -8.81
C ALA A 270 -2.01 2.85 -10.31
N LEU A 271 -2.27 1.87 -11.20
CA LEU A 271 -2.55 2.15 -12.61
C LEU A 271 -3.75 3.09 -12.76
N ALA A 272 -4.87 2.77 -12.07
CA ALA A 272 -6.05 3.60 -12.06
C ALA A 272 -5.75 5.00 -11.49
N TYR A 273 -5.08 5.07 -10.35
CA TYR A 273 -4.72 6.33 -9.70
C TYR A 273 -3.83 7.23 -10.55
N ALA A 274 -2.89 6.66 -11.30
CA ALA A 274 -1.96 7.39 -12.16
C ALA A 274 -2.48 7.63 -13.59
N ASP A 275 -3.74 7.24 -13.87
CA ASP A 275 -4.38 7.32 -15.19
C ASP A 275 -3.56 6.61 -16.28
N VAL A 276 -3.22 5.34 -16.02
CA VAL A 276 -2.42 4.50 -16.91
C VAL A 276 -3.26 3.33 -17.41
N GLU A 277 -3.87 3.49 -18.56
CA GLU A 277 -4.56 2.41 -19.25
C GLU A 277 -3.54 1.45 -19.88
N ALA A 278 -2.98 0.56 -19.06
CA ALA A 278 -2.02 -0.45 -19.49
C ALA A 278 -2.67 -1.65 -20.18
N LEU A 279 -3.90 -1.92 -19.82
CA LEU A 279 -4.86 -2.88 -20.40
C LEU A 279 -6.20 -2.15 -20.48
N PRO A 280 -7.20 -2.64 -21.22
CA PRO A 280 -8.54 -2.06 -21.17
C PRO A 280 -9.03 -1.85 -19.73
N TRP A 281 -9.62 -0.71 -19.41
CA TRP A 281 -10.05 -0.39 -18.03
C TRP A 281 -10.91 -1.48 -17.41
N GLY A 282 -11.80 -2.11 -18.18
CA GLY A 282 -12.61 -3.24 -17.70
C GLY A 282 -11.77 -4.47 -17.30
N GLU A 283 -10.64 -4.71 -17.96
CA GLU A 283 -9.71 -5.79 -17.60
C GLU A 283 -8.95 -5.46 -16.32
N ILE A 284 -8.41 -4.23 -16.19
CA ILE A 284 -7.75 -3.75 -14.97
C ILE A 284 -8.70 -3.82 -13.77
N LYS A 285 -9.94 -3.33 -13.96
CA LYS A 285 -11.01 -3.41 -12.95
C LYS A 285 -11.31 -4.86 -12.58
N GLY A 286 -11.33 -5.76 -13.56
CA GLY A 286 -11.56 -7.17 -13.35
C GLY A 286 -10.48 -7.84 -12.50
N TYR A 287 -9.20 -7.62 -12.77
CA TYR A 287 -8.10 -8.12 -11.92
C TYR A 287 -8.22 -7.59 -10.49
N TYR A 288 -8.51 -6.30 -10.35
CA TYR A 288 -8.63 -5.64 -9.07
C TYR A 288 -9.81 -6.17 -8.23
N LEU A 289 -11.02 -6.16 -8.77
CA LEU A 289 -12.22 -6.53 -8.02
C LEU A 289 -12.31 -8.04 -7.73
N ARG A 290 -11.94 -8.90 -8.69
CA ARG A 290 -11.89 -10.36 -8.45
C ARG A 290 -10.89 -10.70 -7.34
N HIS A 291 -9.74 -10.02 -7.29
CA HIS A 291 -8.76 -10.24 -6.24
C HIS A 291 -9.33 -9.88 -4.85
N LEU A 292 -10.03 -8.75 -4.72
CA LEU A 292 -10.68 -8.36 -3.47
C LEU A 292 -11.79 -9.34 -3.07
N ARG A 293 -12.62 -9.78 -4.02
CA ARG A 293 -13.65 -10.81 -3.78
C ARG A 293 -13.04 -12.13 -3.32
N TRP A 294 -11.94 -12.55 -3.92
CA TRP A 294 -11.24 -13.77 -3.49
C TRP A 294 -10.80 -13.66 -2.02
N TRP A 295 -10.24 -12.52 -1.60
CA TRP A 295 -9.84 -12.29 -0.22
C TRP A 295 -11.01 -12.16 0.74
N ALA A 296 -12.16 -11.66 0.30
CA ALA A 296 -13.38 -11.60 1.11
C ALA A 296 -13.86 -13.00 1.56
N GLU A 297 -13.54 -14.03 0.78
CA GLU A 297 -13.89 -15.43 1.08
C GLU A 297 -12.79 -16.18 1.86
N GLN A 298 -11.70 -15.49 2.28
CA GLN A 298 -10.66 -16.14 3.06
C GLN A 298 -10.80 -15.85 4.56
N PRO A 299 -10.60 -16.85 5.45
CA PRO A 299 -10.62 -16.65 6.90
C PRO A 299 -9.31 -15.99 7.39
N MET A 300 -9.03 -14.77 6.94
CA MET A 300 -7.75 -14.07 7.10
C MET A 300 -7.62 -13.22 8.36
N THR A 301 -8.66 -13.17 9.19
CA THR A 301 -8.71 -12.35 10.41
C THR A 301 -8.69 -13.21 11.66
N ASP A 302 -8.45 -12.58 12.80
CA ASP A 302 -8.74 -13.18 14.10
C ASP A 302 -10.24 -13.10 14.45
N ARG A 303 -10.59 -13.45 15.71
CA ARG A 303 -11.98 -13.46 16.18
C ARG A 303 -12.62 -12.07 16.22
N ASP A 304 -11.80 -11.04 16.35
CA ASP A 304 -12.23 -9.65 16.54
C ASP A 304 -12.25 -8.89 15.21
N GLY A 305 -12.00 -9.60 14.07
CA GLY A 305 -11.99 -9.02 12.73
C GLY A 305 -10.67 -8.33 12.36
N VAL A 306 -9.66 -8.40 13.23
CA VAL A 306 -8.32 -7.82 12.97
C VAL A 306 -7.56 -8.72 11.99
N LEU A 307 -6.91 -8.12 10.99
CA LEU A 307 -6.07 -8.87 10.05
C LEU A 307 -4.93 -9.57 10.80
N SER A 308 -4.86 -10.87 10.65
CA SER A 308 -3.83 -11.71 11.31
C SER A 308 -2.60 -11.92 10.44
N ILE A 309 -1.45 -12.26 11.03
CA ILE A 309 -0.31 -12.80 10.27
C ILE A 309 -0.71 -14.14 9.66
N GLY A 310 -0.32 -14.38 8.43
CA GLY A 310 -0.64 -15.57 7.63
C GLY A 310 -0.92 -15.22 6.18
N TYR A 311 -1.43 -16.18 5.42
CA TYR A 311 -1.90 -15.96 4.05
C TYR A 311 -3.41 -16.08 3.98
N SER A 312 -3.98 -17.13 3.44
CA SER A 312 -5.44 -17.32 3.37
C SER A 312 -6.09 -17.63 4.74
N TYR A 313 -5.30 -17.91 5.76
CA TYR A 313 -5.74 -18.11 7.15
C TYR A 313 -4.62 -17.70 8.11
N PRO A 314 -4.91 -17.50 9.42
CA PRO A 314 -3.90 -17.18 10.43
C PRO A 314 -2.81 -18.25 10.51
N ASN A 315 -1.55 -17.86 10.27
CA ASN A 315 -0.43 -18.78 10.30
C ASN A 315 0.89 -18.04 10.59
N LEU A 316 1.39 -18.14 11.81
CA LEU A 316 2.62 -17.50 12.25
C LEU A 316 3.89 -18.08 11.58
N PHE A 317 3.84 -19.29 11.02
CA PHE A 317 4.98 -19.85 10.26
C PHE A 317 5.25 -19.14 8.94
N LEU A 318 4.30 -18.33 8.46
CA LEU A 318 4.49 -17.47 7.27
C LEU A 318 5.01 -16.07 7.62
N SER A 319 5.43 -15.86 8.87
CA SER A 319 5.98 -14.59 9.34
C SER A 319 7.47 -14.51 9.04
N GLU A 320 7.91 -13.44 8.39
CA GLU A 320 9.30 -13.04 8.37
C GLU A 320 9.67 -12.29 9.65
N SER A 321 10.98 -12.24 9.95
CA SER A 321 11.51 -11.63 11.17
C SER A 321 11.17 -10.14 11.36
N TYR A 322 10.79 -9.47 10.28
CA TYR A 322 10.37 -8.05 10.29
C TYR A 322 8.86 -7.86 10.36
N ASN A 323 8.06 -8.93 10.34
CA ASN A 323 6.62 -8.81 10.45
C ASN A 323 6.17 -8.63 11.90
N SER A 324 5.16 -7.82 12.10
CA SER A 324 4.43 -7.64 13.36
C SER A 324 2.93 -7.82 13.15
N ALA A 325 2.16 -7.75 14.23
CA ALA A 325 0.70 -7.86 14.15
C ALA A 325 0.05 -6.76 13.30
N GLY A 326 0.69 -5.59 13.14
CA GLY A 326 0.25 -4.52 12.24
C GLY A 326 0.64 -4.71 10.77
N SER A 327 1.56 -5.63 10.48
CA SER A 327 2.09 -5.82 9.12
C SER A 327 1.05 -6.16 8.06
N PRO A 328 -0.01 -6.93 8.34
CA PRO A 328 -1.05 -7.24 7.35
C PRO A 328 -1.78 -6.00 6.80
N TYR A 329 -1.77 -4.88 7.53
CA TYR A 329 -2.43 -3.64 7.10
C TYR A 329 -1.74 -2.93 5.90
N TRP A 330 -0.61 -3.46 5.37
CA TRP A 330 -0.17 -3.13 4.02
C TRP A 330 -1.24 -3.39 2.96
N ALA A 331 -2.16 -4.30 3.22
CA ALA A 331 -3.33 -4.58 2.39
C ALA A 331 -4.16 -3.31 2.07
N MET A 332 -4.12 -2.28 2.93
CA MET A 332 -4.82 -1.00 2.71
C MET A 332 -4.37 -0.25 1.45
N LYS A 333 -3.21 -0.59 0.87
CA LYS A 333 -2.77 -0.07 -0.44
C LYS A 333 -3.77 -0.36 -1.57
N ALA A 334 -4.52 -1.45 -1.46
CA ALA A 334 -5.53 -1.79 -2.43
C ALA A 334 -6.60 -0.70 -2.61
N PHE A 335 -6.83 0.14 -1.60
CA PHE A 335 -7.87 1.17 -1.61
C PHE A 335 -7.45 2.51 -2.25
N LEU A 336 -6.25 2.59 -2.82
CA LEU A 336 -5.75 3.79 -3.51
C LEU A 336 -6.70 4.33 -4.61
N PRO A 337 -7.44 3.48 -5.40
CA PRO A 337 -8.32 4.00 -6.44
C PRO A 337 -9.53 4.78 -5.90
N LEU A 338 -9.79 4.74 -4.60
CA LEU A 338 -10.84 5.59 -4.02
C LEU A 338 -10.56 7.08 -4.20
N ALA A 339 -9.28 7.48 -4.34
CA ALA A 339 -8.88 8.88 -4.56
C ALA A 339 -9.17 9.42 -5.97
N ILE A 340 -9.58 8.58 -6.93
CA ILE A 340 -9.98 9.06 -8.26
C ILE A 340 -11.49 9.31 -8.33
N PRO A 341 -11.94 10.25 -9.20
CA PRO A 341 -13.35 10.57 -9.36
C PRO A 341 -14.20 9.36 -9.76
N GLU A 342 -15.48 9.38 -9.40
CA GLU A 342 -16.42 8.30 -9.69
C GLU A 342 -16.66 8.10 -11.19
N ASP A 343 -16.56 9.18 -11.98
CA ASP A 343 -16.70 9.17 -13.44
C ASP A 343 -15.45 8.73 -14.19
N HIS A 344 -14.36 8.42 -13.47
CA HIS A 344 -13.14 7.91 -14.10
C HIS A 344 -13.41 6.59 -14.83
N PRO A 345 -12.83 6.37 -16.04
CA PRO A 345 -13.05 5.16 -16.84
C PRO A 345 -12.82 3.84 -16.10
N PHE A 346 -11.90 3.79 -15.14
CA PHE A 346 -11.71 2.63 -14.29
C PHE A 346 -12.99 2.25 -13.51
N TRP A 347 -13.74 3.23 -13.00
CA TRP A 347 -14.97 2.97 -12.25
C TRP A 347 -16.17 2.72 -13.15
N THR A 348 -16.26 3.46 -14.27
CA THR A 348 -17.42 3.40 -15.17
C THR A 348 -17.37 2.26 -16.19
N ALA A 349 -16.18 1.73 -16.50
CA ALA A 349 -16.06 0.57 -17.40
C ALA A 349 -16.79 -0.64 -16.84
N GLU A 350 -17.37 -1.44 -17.75
CA GLU A 350 -17.86 -2.78 -17.42
C GLU A 350 -16.68 -3.67 -17.01
N GLU A 351 -16.85 -4.45 -15.93
CA GLU A 351 -15.84 -5.42 -15.50
C GLU A 351 -15.74 -6.56 -16.53
N LEU A 352 -14.57 -6.73 -17.11
CA LEU A 352 -14.34 -7.84 -18.04
C LEU A 352 -13.92 -9.12 -17.30
N PRO A 353 -14.32 -10.29 -17.83
CA PRO A 353 -13.87 -11.57 -17.29
C PRO A 353 -12.35 -11.73 -17.39
N ALA A 354 -11.81 -12.69 -16.63
CA ALA A 354 -10.39 -13.02 -16.75
C ALA A 354 -10.07 -13.51 -18.17
N PRO A 355 -9.03 -13.00 -18.82
CA PRO A 355 -8.59 -13.50 -20.11
C PRO A 355 -8.21 -14.97 -20.04
N THR A 356 -8.47 -15.70 -21.12
CA THR A 356 -8.07 -17.10 -21.27
C THR A 356 -6.73 -17.16 -22.04
N PHE A 357 -5.77 -17.90 -21.49
CA PHE A 357 -4.47 -18.14 -22.12
C PHE A 357 -4.32 -19.64 -22.34
N ALA A 358 -4.27 -20.06 -23.61
CA ALA A 358 -4.18 -21.47 -23.97
C ALA A 358 -2.74 -22.02 -23.90
N GLU A 359 -1.76 -21.18 -24.16
CA GLU A 359 -0.34 -21.57 -24.24
C GLU A 359 0.43 -21.11 -22.99
N PRO A 360 1.49 -21.83 -22.61
CA PRO A 360 2.42 -21.38 -21.58
C PRO A 360 3.06 -20.03 -21.95
N VAL A 361 3.14 -19.12 -20.99
CA VAL A 361 3.68 -17.78 -21.20
C VAL A 361 5.04 -17.65 -20.50
N PRO A 362 6.14 -17.48 -21.24
CA PRO A 362 7.43 -17.22 -20.66
C PRO A 362 7.48 -15.79 -20.11
N LEU A 363 7.90 -15.66 -18.86
CA LEU A 363 8.17 -14.40 -18.16
C LEU A 363 9.68 -14.29 -17.99
N SER A 364 10.36 -13.63 -18.93
CA SER A 364 11.82 -13.67 -19.06
C SER A 364 12.55 -13.09 -17.85
N GLN A 365 12.07 -11.97 -17.30
CA GLN A 365 12.75 -11.29 -16.20
C GLN A 365 12.74 -12.08 -14.89
N PRO A 366 11.61 -12.61 -14.41
CA PRO A 366 11.59 -13.47 -13.22
C PRO A 366 12.08 -14.90 -13.49
N GLY A 367 12.37 -15.27 -14.74
CA GLY A 367 12.79 -16.63 -15.11
C GLY A 367 11.69 -17.66 -14.89
N MET A 368 10.46 -17.30 -15.22
CA MET A 368 9.27 -18.14 -14.96
C MET A 368 8.55 -18.50 -16.25
N VAL A 369 7.79 -19.59 -16.20
CA VAL A 369 6.78 -19.93 -17.21
C VAL A 369 5.43 -20.04 -16.53
N ALA A 370 4.50 -19.17 -16.88
CA ALA A 370 3.13 -19.21 -16.37
C ALA A 370 2.25 -20.09 -17.27
N MET A 371 1.46 -20.95 -16.63
CA MET A 371 0.47 -21.81 -17.27
C MET A 371 -0.89 -21.57 -16.65
N HIS A 372 -1.87 -21.26 -17.47
CA HIS A 372 -3.24 -21.06 -17.04
C HIS A 372 -4.03 -22.37 -17.20
N THR A 373 -4.67 -22.78 -16.13
CA THR A 373 -5.53 -23.96 -16.09
C THR A 373 -6.96 -23.54 -15.67
N PRO A 374 -8.00 -24.34 -15.90
CA PRO A 374 -9.32 -24.02 -15.37
C PRO A 374 -9.27 -23.79 -13.84
N GLY A 375 -9.58 -22.55 -13.42
CA GLY A 375 -9.63 -22.17 -12.00
C GLY A 375 -8.28 -21.87 -11.32
N ASN A 376 -7.14 -21.90 -12.04
CA ASN A 376 -5.85 -21.67 -11.40
C ASN A 376 -4.79 -21.14 -12.39
N VAL A 377 -3.69 -20.61 -11.81
CA VAL A 377 -2.44 -20.35 -12.52
C VAL A 377 -1.30 -21.12 -11.85
N VAL A 378 -0.47 -21.79 -12.63
CA VAL A 378 0.71 -22.52 -12.17
C VAL A 378 1.93 -21.88 -12.78
N VAL A 379 2.99 -21.72 -12.00
CA VAL A 379 4.24 -21.12 -12.44
C VAL A 379 5.38 -22.10 -12.21
N LEU A 380 6.19 -22.32 -13.23
CA LEU A 380 7.48 -23.01 -13.15
C LEU A 380 8.59 -21.96 -13.09
N SER A 381 9.56 -22.12 -12.18
CA SER A 381 10.71 -21.21 -11.97
C SER A 381 12.02 -22.01 -11.88
#